data_f3b49d41d4cf0c237d6913d052ae78e6
#
_entry.id   f3b49d41d4cf0c237d6913d052ae78e6
#
_cell.length_a   1.000
_cell.length_b   1.000
_cell.length_c   1.000
_cell.angle_alpha   90.00
_cell.angle_beta   90.00
_cell.angle_gamma   90.00
#
_symmetry.space_group_name_H-M   'P 1'
#
loop_
_entity.id
_entity.type
_entity.pdbx_description
1 polymer ?
#
loop_
_entity_poly.entity_id
_entity_poly.type
_entity_poly.pdbx_seq_one_letter_code
_entity_poly.pdbx_strand_id
1 'polypeptide(L)'
;MANQSAAQIKFMETITKNQAIKGHTGYACIGLFNPKGPENVGSIMRAAGCYGVNSVFYTGKRYERAMEFRTDTKKIHLQLPLIGVDDLQAVIPFGCTPVAIEVHPDAQPLTEYQHPERAFYIFGPEDGSLNAKVTSWCKDIVYIPTHGCMNLAATVNVVLYDRLLKSSRANP
;
A
#
# COMPACT_ATOMS: atom_id res chain seq x y z
N MET A 1 -16.10 20.15 14.70
CA MET A 1 -16.15 19.87 13.23
C MET A 1 -15.61 21.10 12.55
N ALA A 2 -14.40 21.00 11.95
CA ALA A 2 -13.79 22.14 11.28
C ALA A 2 -14.54 22.43 9.97
N ASN A 3 -15.13 23.62 9.90
CA ASN A 3 -15.81 24.13 8.73
C ASN A 3 -14.76 24.46 7.67
N GLN A 4 -14.54 23.57 6.71
CA GLN A 4 -13.67 23.88 5.57
C GLN A 4 -14.33 24.98 4.76
N SER A 5 -13.60 26.05 4.48
CA SER A 5 -14.15 27.19 3.71
C SER A 5 -14.57 26.72 2.30
N ALA A 6 -15.61 27.34 1.76
CA ALA A 6 -16.07 27.07 0.39
C ALA A 6 -14.95 27.20 -0.66
N ALA A 7 -13.96 28.07 -0.39
CA ALA A 7 -12.75 28.24 -1.21
C ALA A 7 -11.85 27.00 -1.18
N GLN A 8 -11.69 26.37 -0.01
CA GLN A 8 -10.90 25.11 0.13
C GLN A 8 -11.59 23.95 -0.58
N ILE A 9 -12.91 23.85 -0.47
CA ILE A 9 -13.69 22.82 -1.18
C ILE A 9 -13.57 23.02 -2.69
N LYS A 10 -13.77 24.24 -3.20
CA LYS A 10 -13.63 24.57 -4.62
C LYS A 10 -12.22 24.35 -5.14
N PHE A 11 -11.18 24.67 -4.33
CA PHE A 11 -9.78 24.41 -4.66
C PHE A 11 -9.50 22.90 -4.76
N MET A 12 -10.00 22.11 -3.81
CA MET A 12 -9.89 20.65 -3.83
C MET A 12 -10.62 20.04 -5.03
N GLU A 13 -11.83 20.51 -5.35
CA GLU A 13 -12.59 20.08 -6.54
C GLU A 13 -11.87 20.45 -7.84
N THR A 14 -11.24 21.62 -7.90
CA THR A 14 -10.45 22.07 -9.06
C THR A 14 -9.20 21.23 -9.22
N ILE A 15 -8.48 20.92 -8.13
CA ILE A 15 -7.34 19.98 -8.16
C ILE A 15 -7.82 18.60 -8.61
N THR A 16 -8.91 18.08 -8.06
CA THR A 16 -9.44 16.75 -8.41
C THR A 16 -9.90 16.69 -9.88
N LYS A 17 -10.47 17.75 -10.41
CA LYS A 17 -10.88 17.83 -11.82
C LYS A 17 -9.71 18.04 -12.79
N ASN A 18 -8.72 18.82 -12.41
CA ASN A 18 -7.55 19.10 -13.26
C ASN A 18 -6.43 18.06 -13.11
N GLN A 19 -6.41 17.36 -11.99
CA GLN A 19 -5.54 16.23 -11.67
C GLN A 19 -6.32 14.92 -11.55
N ALA A 20 -7.42 14.76 -12.29
CA ALA A 20 -7.77 13.43 -12.70
C ALA A 20 -6.50 12.87 -13.31
N ILE A 21 -5.80 12.01 -12.51
CA ILE A 21 -4.54 11.39 -12.88
C ILE A 21 -4.77 10.82 -14.27
N LYS A 22 -4.35 11.57 -15.29
CA LYS A 22 -4.37 11.14 -16.69
C LYS A 22 -3.26 10.13 -16.85
N GLY A 23 -3.49 8.96 -16.32
CA GLY A 23 -2.59 7.83 -16.42
C GLY A 23 -3.28 6.68 -15.74
N HIS A 24 -3.57 5.65 -16.46
CA HIS A 24 -4.04 4.39 -15.90
C HIS A 24 -2.89 3.88 -15.01
N THR A 25 -3.00 4.05 -13.69
CA THR A 25 -1.99 3.52 -12.74
C THR A 25 -1.97 1.99 -12.73
N GLY A 26 -2.75 1.35 -13.61
CA GLY A 26 -2.91 -0.09 -13.63
C GLY A 26 -3.68 -0.59 -12.41
N TYR A 27 -3.54 -1.87 -12.11
CA TYR A 27 -4.20 -2.53 -10.98
C TYR A 27 -3.18 -2.75 -9.85
N ALA A 28 -3.48 -2.34 -8.62
CA ALA A 28 -2.62 -2.57 -7.49
C ALA A 28 -3.40 -3.04 -6.26
N CYS A 29 -2.84 -4.04 -5.58
CA CYS A 29 -3.28 -4.49 -4.27
C CYS A 29 -2.13 -4.47 -3.27
N ILE A 30 -2.46 -4.45 -1.99
CA ILE A 30 -1.52 -4.49 -0.88
C ILE A 30 -1.75 -5.75 -0.06
N GLY A 31 -0.68 -6.45 0.29
CA GLY A 31 -0.65 -7.54 1.26
C GLY A 31 0.18 -7.12 2.49
N LEU A 32 -0.41 -7.18 3.66
CA LEU A 32 0.25 -6.91 4.94
C LEU A 32 0.50 -8.23 5.66
N PHE A 33 1.76 -8.61 5.79
CA PHE A 33 2.14 -9.84 6.48
C PHE A 33 2.19 -9.60 7.99
N ASN A 34 1.20 -10.15 8.72
CA ASN A 34 1.10 -10.11 10.18
C ASN A 34 1.29 -8.69 10.78
N PRO A 35 0.56 -7.66 10.32
CA PRO A 35 0.66 -6.31 10.85
C PRO A 35 0.28 -6.27 12.32
N LYS A 36 0.86 -5.30 13.07
CA LYS A 36 0.68 -5.20 14.52
C LYS A 36 -0.27 -4.04 14.90
N GLY A 37 0.00 -2.85 14.34
CA GLY A 37 -0.60 -1.61 14.80
C GLY A 37 -1.83 -1.19 14.00
N PRO A 38 -3.02 -1.05 14.64
CA PRO A 38 -4.21 -0.54 13.95
C PRO A 38 -4.03 0.84 13.34
N GLU A 39 -3.16 1.68 13.93
CA GLU A 39 -2.81 3.00 13.40
C GLU A 39 -2.10 2.93 12.07
N ASN A 40 -1.17 1.98 11.94
CA ASN A 40 -0.45 1.74 10.69
C ASN A 40 -1.42 1.25 9.63
N VAL A 41 -2.26 0.26 9.94
CA VAL A 41 -3.27 -0.24 9.01
C VAL A 41 -4.24 0.86 8.59
N GLY A 42 -4.73 1.68 9.53
CA GLY A 42 -5.59 2.83 9.24
C GLY A 42 -4.92 3.88 8.34
N SER A 43 -3.62 4.14 8.53
CA SER A 43 -2.82 5.04 7.69
C SER A 43 -2.59 4.46 6.31
N ILE A 44 -2.34 3.13 6.22
CA ILE A 44 -2.21 2.40 4.95
C ILE A 44 -3.52 2.44 4.16
N MET A 45 -4.66 2.20 4.80
CA MET A 45 -5.97 2.28 4.15
C MET A 45 -6.21 3.67 3.55
N ARG A 46 -5.80 4.72 4.26
CA ARG A 46 -5.90 6.10 3.75
C ARG A 46 -5.00 6.32 2.54
N ALA A 47 -3.74 5.89 2.60
CA ALA A 47 -2.81 5.97 1.49
C ALA A 47 -3.33 5.18 0.28
N ALA A 48 -3.78 3.94 0.51
CA ALA A 48 -4.35 3.08 -0.51
C ALA A 48 -5.53 3.73 -1.24
N GLY A 49 -6.43 4.37 -0.51
CA GLY A 49 -7.53 5.16 -1.10
C GLY A 49 -7.04 6.36 -1.92
N CYS A 50 -6.02 7.09 -1.43
CA CYS A 50 -5.45 8.24 -2.14
C CYS A 50 -4.77 7.85 -3.46
N TYR A 51 -4.13 6.68 -3.53
CA TYR A 51 -3.39 6.22 -4.70
C TYR A 51 -4.16 5.22 -5.58
N GLY A 52 -5.46 5.02 -5.33
CA GLY A 52 -6.32 4.18 -6.16
C GLY A 52 -5.98 2.68 -6.07
N VAL A 53 -5.52 2.20 -4.91
CA VAL A 53 -5.35 0.76 -4.64
C VAL A 53 -6.71 0.07 -4.63
N ASN A 54 -6.80 -1.13 -5.18
CA ASN A 54 -8.06 -1.85 -5.36
C ASN A 54 -8.50 -2.63 -4.11
N SER A 55 -7.56 -3.18 -3.34
CA SER A 55 -7.83 -3.88 -2.09
C SER A 55 -6.59 -3.99 -1.20
N VAL A 56 -6.82 -4.18 0.10
CA VAL A 56 -5.79 -4.45 1.09
C VAL A 56 -6.11 -5.78 1.77
N PHE A 57 -5.14 -6.68 1.77
CA PHE A 57 -5.20 -7.97 2.45
C PHE A 57 -4.26 -7.98 3.65
N TYR A 58 -4.59 -8.71 4.69
CA TYR A 58 -3.67 -8.90 5.81
C TYR A 58 -3.74 -10.34 6.33
N THR A 59 -2.63 -10.81 6.91
CA THR A 59 -2.56 -12.10 7.61
C THR A 59 -2.31 -11.91 9.09
N GLY A 60 -2.55 -12.98 9.85
CA GLY A 60 -2.28 -13.02 11.29
C GLY A 60 -3.34 -12.34 12.13
N LYS A 61 -3.31 -12.65 13.43
CA LYS A 61 -4.35 -12.24 14.40
C LYS A 61 -3.94 -11.03 15.25
N ARG A 62 -2.75 -10.47 15.04
CA ARG A 62 -2.23 -9.36 15.87
C ARG A 62 -3.04 -8.09 15.68
N TYR A 63 -3.33 -7.75 14.43
CA TYR A 63 -4.16 -6.61 14.07
C TYR A 63 -5.59 -6.76 14.59
N GLU A 64 -6.22 -7.92 14.37
CA GLU A 64 -7.60 -8.19 14.83
C GLU A 64 -7.74 -8.01 16.33
N ARG A 65 -6.82 -8.61 17.12
CA ARG A 65 -6.81 -8.47 18.59
C ARG A 65 -6.66 -7.01 19.02
N ALA A 66 -5.87 -6.22 18.32
CA ALA A 66 -5.67 -4.80 18.63
C ALA A 66 -6.91 -3.96 18.25
N MET A 67 -7.67 -4.35 17.22
CA MET A 67 -8.90 -3.67 16.80
C MET A 67 -10.06 -3.86 17.78
N GLU A 68 -10.12 -4.95 18.53
CA GLU A 68 -11.13 -5.17 19.58
C GLU A 68 -11.14 -4.07 20.64
N PHE A 69 -10.02 -3.35 20.80
CA PHE A 69 -9.83 -2.27 21.78
C PHE A 69 -9.94 -0.86 21.20
N ARG A 70 -10.36 -0.70 19.93
CA ARG A 70 -10.40 0.61 19.26
C ARG A 70 -11.73 0.88 18.56
N THR A 71 -12.18 2.14 18.68
CA THR A 71 -13.30 2.68 17.90
C THR A 71 -12.78 3.20 16.56
N ASP A 72 -13.19 2.59 15.45
CA ASP A 72 -12.88 3.09 14.10
C ASP A 72 -13.68 4.37 13.82
N THR A 73 -13.00 5.51 13.81
CA THR A 73 -13.61 6.83 13.64
C THR A 73 -13.75 7.28 12.18
N LYS A 74 -13.20 6.57 11.18
CA LYS A 74 -13.14 7.08 9.78
C LYS A 74 -13.74 6.18 8.69
N LYS A 75 -14.22 4.98 9.00
CA LYS A 75 -14.97 4.09 8.07
C LYS A 75 -14.38 3.97 6.64
N ILE A 76 -13.06 4.09 6.48
CA ILE A 76 -12.40 4.03 5.16
C ILE A 76 -12.58 2.64 4.53
N HIS A 77 -12.70 1.60 5.36
CA HIS A 77 -12.98 0.23 4.92
C HIS A 77 -14.32 0.06 4.18
N LEU A 78 -15.24 1.03 4.27
CA LEU A 78 -16.50 1.00 3.51
C LEU A 78 -16.30 1.32 2.02
N GLN A 79 -15.18 1.95 1.65
CA GLN A 79 -14.88 2.33 0.27
C GLN A 79 -13.78 1.46 -0.35
N LEU A 80 -12.88 0.92 0.46
CA LEU A 80 -11.76 0.09 0.06
C LEU A 80 -11.76 -1.20 0.87
N PRO A 81 -11.87 -2.39 0.25
CA PRO A 81 -11.86 -3.66 0.98
C PRO A 81 -10.57 -3.86 1.78
N LEU A 82 -10.72 -4.15 3.09
CA LEU A 82 -9.68 -4.66 3.97
C LEU A 82 -10.05 -6.09 4.38
N ILE A 83 -9.29 -7.08 3.93
CA ILE A 83 -9.67 -8.48 3.99
C ILE A 83 -8.63 -9.29 4.75
N GLY A 84 -9.03 -9.92 5.86
CA GLY A 84 -8.22 -10.89 6.58
C GLY A 84 -8.17 -12.21 5.83
N VAL A 85 -6.96 -12.78 5.69
CA VAL A 85 -6.73 -14.06 4.99
C VAL A 85 -5.69 -14.88 5.74
N ASP A 86 -5.72 -16.19 5.54
CA ASP A 86 -4.72 -17.08 6.15
C ASP A 86 -3.39 -17.06 5.38
N ASP A 87 -3.44 -16.87 4.06
CA ASP A 87 -2.26 -16.88 3.19
C ASP A 87 -2.39 -15.80 2.09
N LEU A 88 -1.38 -14.91 2.01
CA LEU A 88 -1.33 -13.88 0.97
C LEU A 88 -1.09 -14.46 -0.43
N GLN A 89 -0.38 -15.58 -0.55
CA GLN A 89 -0.13 -16.22 -1.84
C GLN A 89 -1.43 -16.70 -2.49
N ALA A 90 -2.34 -17.25 -1.68
CA ALA A 90 -3.62 -17.81 -2.16
C ALA A 90 -4.59 -16.74 -2.71
N VAL A 91 -4.37 -15.46 -2.37
CA VAL A 91 -5.26 -14.35 -2.77
C VAL A 91 -4.64 -13.39 -3.78
N ILE A 92 -3.52 -13.78 -4.39
CA ILE A 92 -2.90 -12.97 -5.47
C ILE A 92 -3.91 -12.84 -6.62
N PRO A 93 -4.35 -11.62 -6.98
CA PRO A 93 -5.30 -11.46 -8.07
C PRO A 93 -4.69 -11.91 -9.40
N PHE A 94 -5.52 -12.51 -10.25
CA PHE A 94 -5.07 -13.03 -11.54
C PHE A 94 -4.29 -11.99 -12.35
N GLY A 95 -3.12 -12.39 -12.83
CA GLY A 95 -2.22 -11.54 -13.61
C GLY A 95 -1.46 -10.49 -12.80
N CYS A 96 -1.60 -10.44 -11.45
CA CYS A 96 -0.76 -9.58 -10.62
C CYS A 96 0.62 -10.18 -10.39
N THR A 97 1.63 -9.34 -10.49
CA THR A 97 3.01 -9.67 -10.08
C THR A 97 3.14 -9.45 -8.58
N PRO A 98 3.47 -10.49 -7.81
CA PRO A 98 3.79 -10.33 -6.38
C PRO A 98 5.17 -9.69 -6.21
N VAL A 99 5.22 -8.59 -5.44
CA VAL A 99 6.40 -7.76 -5.20
C VAL A 99 6.61 -7.63 -3.71
N ALA A 100 7.67 -8.21 -3.18
CA ALA A 100 8.04 -8.05 -1.77
C ALA A 100 8.75 -6.70 -1.57
N ILE A 101 8.32 -5.93 -0.57
CA ILE A 101 9.00 -4.71 -0.15
C ILE A 101 9.80 -5.05 1.11
N GLU A 102 11.10 -5.31 0.92
CA GLU A 102 11.97 -5.83 1.97
C GLU A 102 13.45 -5.51 1.68
N VAL A 103 14.24 -5.35 2.74
CA VAL A 103 15.71 -5.30 2.64
C VAL A 103 16.25 -6.73 2.51
N HIS A 104 16.70 -7.08 1.32
CA HIS A 104 17.15 -8.43 0.99
C HIS A 104 18.37 -8.38 0.06
N PRO A 105 19.31 -9.37 0.10
CA PRO A 105 20.47 -9.38 -0.78
C PRO A 105 20.14 -9.32 -2.28
N ASP A 106 19.04 -9.92 -2.69
CA ASP A 106 18.59 -9.95 -4.09
C ASP A 106 17.61 -8.81 -4.43
N ALA A 107 17.39 -7.87 -3.51
CA ALA A 107 16.46 -6.78 -3.71
C ALA A 107 17.05 -5.69 -4.61
N GLN A 108 16.26 -5.19 -5.54
CA GLN A 108 16.60 -4.00 -6.32
C GLN A 108 16.10 -2.71 -5.68
N PRO A 109 16.78 -1.58 -5.86
CA PRO A 109 16.36 -0.31 -5.27
C PRO A 109 15.08 0.20 -5.93
N LEU A 110 14.14 0.71 -5.12
CA LEU A 110 12.89 1.27 -5.60
C LEU A 110 13.10 2.37 -6.65
N THR A 111 14.16 3.16 -6.50
CA THR A 111 14.51 4.24 -7.45
C THR A 111 14.70 3.76 -8.89
N GLU A 112 15.12 2.53 -9.08
CA GLU A 112 15.39 1.91 -10.40
C GLU A 112 14.30 0.91 -10.81
N TYR A 113 13.42 0.55 -9.88
CA TYR A 113 12.39 -0.46 -10.10
C TYR A 113 11.31 0.02 -11.08
N GLN A 114 10.99 -0.81 -12.06
CA GLN A 114 9.87 -0.60 -12.96
C GLN A 114 8.64 -1.33 -12.46
N HIS A 115 7.62 -0.58 -12.03
CA HIS A 115 6.41 -1.16 -11.48
C HIS A 115 5.62 -1.95 -12.54
N PRO A 116 5.19 -3.19 -12.24
CA PRO A 116 4.31 -3.91 -13.13
C PRO A 116 2.95 -3.22 -13.23
N GLU A 117 2.30 -3.30 -14.38
CA GLU A 117 0.94 -2.74 -14.56
C GLU A 117 -0.05 -3.29 -13.56
N ARG A 118 0.04 -4.60 -13.27
CA ARG A 118 -0.74 -5.28 -12.25
C ARG A 118 0.19 -5.79 -11.14
N ALA A 119 0.09 -5.19 -9.96
CA ALA A 119 0.98 -5.46 -8.84
C ALA A 119 0.23 -5.93 -7.58
N PHE A 120 0.85 -6.84 -6.85
CA PHE A 120 0.49 -7.18 -5.48
C PHE A 120 1.69 -6.91 -4.59
N TYR A 121 1.70 -5.77 -3.92
CA TYR A 121 2.81 -5.34 -3.05
C TYR A 121 2.67 -5.96 -1.67
N ILE A 122 3.69 -6.67 -1.21
CA ILE A 122 3.71 -7.36 0.09
C ILE A 122 4.68 -6.63 1.03
N PHE A 123 4.17 -6.27 2.20
CA PHE A 123 4.92 -5.57 3.25
C PHE A 123 5.02 -6.44 4.50
N GLY A 124 6.17 -6.42 5.14
CA GLY A 124 6.43 -7.12 6.41
C GLY A 124 5.80 -6.44 7.63
N PRO A 125 5.88 -7.11 8.80
CA PRO A 125 5.40 -6.52 10.06
C PRO A 125 6.32 -5.40 10.53
N GLU A 126 5.82 -4.55 11.45
CA GLU A 126 6.55 -3.39 11.97
C GLU A 126 7.79 -3.76 12.82
N ASP A 127 7.79 -4.94 13.39
CA ASP A 127 8.82 -5.44 14.31
C ASP A 127 9.54 -6.70 13.78
N GLY A 128 9.61 -6.84 12.46
CA GLY A 128 10.27 -7.97 11.81
C GLY A 128 10.42 -7.76 10.32
N SER A 129 10.73 -8.83 9.62
CA SER A 129 10.92 -8.88 8.17
C SER A 129 10.00 -9.89 7.53
N LEU A 130 9.82 -9.81 6.22
CA LEU A 130 9.22 -10.87 5.44
C LEU A 130 10.12 -12.11 5.53
N ASN A 131 9.53 -13.23 5.92
CA ASN A 131 10.29 -14.47 6.01
C ASN A 131 10.56 -15.07 4.60
N ALA A 132 11.55 -15.98 4.54
CA ALA A 132 11.93 -16.63 3.29
C ALA A 132 10.76 -17.36 2.61
N LYS A 133 9.77 -17.85 3.36
CA LYS A 133 8.57 -18.48 2.79
C LYS A 133 7.76 -17.48 1.97
N VAL A 134 7.67 -16.21 2.40
CA VAL A 134 6.96 -15.17 1.66
C VAL A 134 7.78 -14.68 0.47
N THR A 135 9.06 -14.38 0.67
CA THR A 135 9.91 -13.87 -0.41
C THR A 135 10.13 -14.89 -1.53
N SER A 136 10.09 -16.20 -1.23
CA SER A 136 10.34 -17.26 -2.21
C SER A 136 9.30 -17.34 -3.36
N TRP A 137 8.09 -16.88 -3.16
CA TRP A 137 7.06 -16.84 -4.21
C TRP A 137 6.84 -15.45 -4.80
N CYS A 138 7.48 -14.43 -4.25
CA CYS A 138 7.48 -13.10 -4.85
C CYS A 138 8.37 -13.11 -6.11
N LYS A 139 7.85 -12.54 -7.19
CA LYS A 139 8.62 -12.44 -8.44
C LYS A 139 9.74 -11.42 -8.30
N ASP A 140 9.47 -10.32 -7.63
CA ASP A 140 10.42 -9.24 -7.44
C ASP A 140 10.56 -8.93 -5.94
N ILE A 141 11.77 -8.54 -5.53
CA ILE A 141 12.04 -8.02 -4.19
C ILE A 141 12.61 -6.61 -4.37
N VAL A 142 12.04 -5.64 -3.68
CA VAL A 142 12.37 -4.23 -3.83
C VAL A 142 12.61 -3.61 -2.46
N TYR A 143 13.66 -2.80 -2.33
CA TYR A 143 13.93 -2.05 -1.11
C TYR A 143 13.93 -0.54 -1.35
N ILE A 144 13.62 0.22 -0.32
CA ILE A 144 13.74 1.68 -0.36
C ILE A 144 15.11 2.06 0.18
N PRO A 145 15.98 2.71 -0.61
CA PRO A 145 17.32 3.11 -0.15
C PRO A 145 17.21 4.25 0.87
N THR A 146 17.31 3.91 2.15
CA THR A 146 17.24 4.83 3.30
C THR A 146 18.33 4.52 4.31
N HIS A 147 18.65 5.48 5.17
CA HIS A 147 19.66 5.30 6.23
C HIS A 147 19.16 4.48 7.43
N GLY A 148 17.88 4.14 7.51
CA GLY A 148 17.28 3.41 8.63
C GLY A 148 15.94 2.79 8.27
N CYS A 149 15.37 2.02 9.20
CA CYS A 149 14.07 1.39 9.01
C CYS A 149 12.95 2.44 8.98
N MET A 150 12.11 2.37 7.96
CA MET A 150 10.93 3.21 7.83
C MET A 150 9.72 2.60 8.55
N ASN A 151 8.84 3.47 9.04
CA ASN A 151 7.51 3.03 9.49
C ASN A 151 6.74 2.36 8.35
N LEU A 152 5.98 1.31 8.67
CA LEU A 152 5.23 0.53 7.68
C LEU A 152 4.30 1.38 6.80
N ALA A 153 3.51 2.28 7.39
CA ALA A 153 2.61 3.14 6.62
C ALA A 153 3.37 4.16 5.75
N ALA A 154 4.50 4.67 6.23
CA ALA A 154 5.39 5.54 5.45
C ALA A 154 5.99 4.77 4.26
N THR A 155 6.42 3.54 4.46
CA THR A 155 6.93 2.65 3.40
C THR A 155 5.89 2.46 2.30
N VAL A 156 4.65 2.15 2.67
CA VAL A 156 3.53 2.00 1.73
C VAL A 156 3.32 3.28 0.92
N ASN A 157 3.30 4.46 1.59
CA ASN A 157 3.14 5.74 0.90
C ASN A 157 4.23 5.99 -0.13
N VAL A 158 5.49 5.72 0.21
CA VAL A 158 6.64 5.92 -0.71
C VAL A 158 6.53 5.01 -1.93
N VAL A 159 6.23 3.73 -1.74
CA VAL A 159 6.07 2.78 -2.85
C VAL A 159 4.92 3.17 -3.78
N LEU A 160 3.78 3.56 -3.22
CA LEU A 160 2.62 3.96 -4.01
C LEU A 160 2.84 5.30 -4.74
N TYR A 161 3.55 6.24 -4.10
CA TYR A 161 3.92 7.50 -4.75
C TYR A 161 4.92 7.28 -5.89
N ASP A 162 5.94 6.46 -5.69
CA ASP A 162 6.91 6.12 -6.73
C ASP A 162 6.23 5.44 -7.94
N ARG A 163 5.29 4.51 -7.67
CA ARG A 163 4.45 3.90 -8.70
C ARG A 163 3.69 4.95 -9.51
N LEU A 164 3.00 5.87 -8.82
CA LEU A 164 2.24 6.94 -9.46
C LEU A 164 3.14 7.83 -10.31
N LEU A 165 4.29 8.25 -9.77
CA LEU A 165 5.25 9.10 -10.45
C LEU A 165 5.78 8.47 -11.74
N LYS A 166 6.14 7.18 -11.68
CA LYS A 166 6.68 6.44 -12.84
C LYS A 166 5.61 6.15 -13.89
N SER A 167 4.39 5.81 -13.48
CA SER A 167 3.29 5.59 -14.41
C SER A 167 2.86 6.88 -15.14
N SER A 168 2.90 8.03 -14.46
CA SER A 168 2.58 9.32 -15.09
C SER A 168 3.62 9.79 -16.09
N ARG A 169 4.87 9.33 -15.96
CA ARG A 169 5.96 9.62 -16.91
C ARG A 169 5.95 8.70 -18.14
N ALA A 170 5.42 7.49 -17.99
CA ALA A 170 5.34 6.53 -19.09
C ALA A 170 4.21 6.84 -20.09
N ASN A 171 3.22 7.64 -19.66
CA ASN A 171 2.08 8.08 -20.49
C ASN A 171 1.96 9.62 -20.45
N PRO A 172 2.82 10.37 -21.18
CA PRO A 172 2.82 11.83 -21.20
C PRO A 172 1.58 12.43 -21.88
#